data_cceba71fb804a63b4588e673fce738c4
#
_entry.id   cceba71fb804a63b4588e673fce738c4
#
_cell.length_a   1.000
_cell.length_b   1.000
_cell.length_c   1.000
_cell.angle_alpha   90.00
_cell.angle_beta   90.00
_cell.angle_gamma   90.00
#
_symmetry.space_group_name_H-M   'P 1'
#
loop_
_entity.id
_entity.type
_entity.pdbx_description
1 polymer ?
#
loop_
_entity_poly.entity_id
_entity_poly.type
_entity_poly.pdbx_seq_one_letter_code
_entity_poly.pdbx_strand_id
1 'polypeptide(L)'
;LLSRRQRQMCIRDSPVSYDEMKKMYEGAVITRANFADYLVRKGYVKSRNEVFDRYLGDSKPCYVPREKMLPEKAIKMIKSVGGVPVLAHPVLYHMGNEQMNKLMDYLCEHGIAGLEAIYSTYTMGDELEMKHIAKERNLLISGGSDYHGANKPDIELGTGCGHLFVPEEI
;
A
#
# COMPACT_ATOMS: atom_id res chain seq x y z
N LEU A 1 4.91 7.27 11.44
CA LEU A 1 5.60 7.36 12.73
C LEU A 1 5.38 6.08 13.53
N LEU A 2 6.48 5.43 13.92
CA LEU A 2 6.42 4.32 14.86
C LEU A 2 5.80 4.78 16.17
N SER A 3 4.84 4.04 16.70
CA SER A 3 4.24 4.39 17.97
C SER A 3 5.30 4.36 19.10
N ARG A 4 5.05 5.11 20.19
CA ARG A 4 5.90 5.08 21.40
C ARG A 4 6.17 3.65 21.87
N ARG A 5 5.19 2.74 21.71
CA ARG A 5 5.26 1.35 22.15
C ARG A 5 6.20 0.51 21.28
N GLN A 6 6.20 0.70 19.97
CA GLN A 6 7.17 0.05 19.06
C GLN A 6 8.59 0.49 19.38
N ARG A 7 8.80 1.78 19.67
CA ARG A 7 10.10 2.30 20.12
C ARG A 7 10.56 1.70 21.46
N GLN A 8 9.67 1.56 22.43
CA GLN A 8 10.00 1.01 23.75
C GLN A 8 10.26 -0.49 23.73
N MET A 9 9.53 -1.28 22.97
CA MET A 9 9.77 -2.73 22.85
C MET A 9 11.07 -3.04 22.10
N CYS A 10 11.41 -2.28 21.06
CA CYS A 10 12.69 -2.45 20.37
C CYS A 10 13.89 -2.04 21.21
N ILE A 11 13.73 -1.11 22.16
CA ILE A 11 14.83 -0.59 23.00
C ILE A 11 15.06 -1.46 24.25
N ARG A 12 14.04 -2.11 24.82
CA ARG A 12 14.18 -2.81 26.11
C ARG A 12 14.82 -4.20 26.02
N ASP A 13 14.57 -4.96 24.94
CA ASP A 13 14.91 -6.37 24.90
C ASP A 13 15.74 -6.81 23.66
N SER A 14 16.15 -5.86 22.83
CA SER A 14 17.02 -6.17 21.68
C SER A 14 18.09 -5.09 21.50
N PRO A 15 19.26 -5.44 20.93
CA PRO A 15 20.34 -4.51 20.64
C PRO A 15 20.02 -3.55 19.46
N VAL A 16 18.76 -3.27 19.21
CA VAL A 16 18.28 -2.38 18.13
C VAL A 16 18.33 -0.93 18.60
N SER A 17 19.19 -0.14 17.99
CA SER A 17 19.27 1.30 18.24
C SER A 17 18.40 2.07 17.24
N TYR A 18 17.37 2.75 17.76
CA TYR A 18 16.54 3.63 16.94
C TYR A 18 17.33 4.82 16.37
N ASP A 19 18.31 5.33 17.11
CA ASP A 19 19.12 6.45 16.65
C ASP A 19 20.06 6.04 15.50
N GLU A 20 20.59 4.83 15.54
CA GLU A 20 21.36 4.27 14.45
C GLU A 20 20.50 4.07 13.20
N MET A 21 19.28 3.56 13.38
CA MET A 21 18.31 3.41 12.31
C MET A 21 17.93 4.75 11.69
N LYS A 22 17.72 5.77 12.52
CA LYS A 22 17.41 7.13 12.06
C LYS A 22 18.54 7.73 11.21
N LYS A 23 19.79 7.49 11.58
CA LYS A 23 20.96 7.90 10.79
C LYS A 23 21.05 7.13 9.47
N MET A 24 20.74 5.82 9.49
CA MET A 24 20.80 4.97 8.28
C MET A 24 19.75 5.36 7.23
N TYR A 25 18.62 5.89 7.66
CA TYR A 25 17.50 6.32 6.80
C TYR A 25 17.23 7.82 6.94
N GLU A 26 18.30 8.62 7.00
CA GLU A 26 18.22 10.07 7.12
C GLU A 26 17.37 10.69 6.00
N GLY A 27 16.44 11.57 6.36
CA GLY A 27 15.50 12.18 5.43
C GLY A 27 14.28 11.32 5.05
N ALA A 28 14.23 10.04 5.46
CA ALA A 28 13.10 9.17 5.18
C ALA A 28 12.16 8.99 6.38
N VAL A 29 10.87 8.79 6.11
CA VAL A 29 9.93 8.34 7.13
C VAL A 29 10.20 6.87 7.44
N ILE A 30 10.59 6.56 8.67
CA ILE A 30 10.89 5.19 9.09
C ILE A 30 9.59 4.38 9.18
N THR A 31 9.50 3.37 8.33
CA THR A 31 8.37 2.44 8.21
C THR A 31 8.73 1.05 8.76
N ARG A 32 7.76 0.13 8.80
CA ARG A 32 8.01 -1.29 9.12
C ARG A 32 9.02 -1.94 8.15
N ALA A 33 9.01 -1.53 6.88
CA ALA A 33 9.94 -2.03 5.87
C ALA A 33 11.40 -1.63 6.18
N ASN A 34 11.62 -0.39 6.63
CA ASN A 34 12.95 0.07 7.08
C ASN A 34 13.43 -0.70 8.30
N PHE A 35 12.52 -1.02 9.25
CA PHE A 35 12.85 -1.89 10.38
C PHE A 35 13.25 -3.30 9.95
N ALA A 36 12.51 -3.89 9.02
CA ALA A 36 12.83 -5.21 8.50
C ALA A 36 14.19 -5.22 7.82
N ASP A 37 14.47 -4.20 6.99
CA ASP A 37 15.76 -4.05 6.31
C ASP A 37 16.92 -3.88 7.33
N TYR A 38 16.74 -3.04 8.34
CA TYR A 38 17.73 -2.84 9.40
C TYR A 38 18.06 -4.16 10.13
N LEU A 39 17.06 -4.95 10.51
CA LEU A 39 17.25 -6.22 11.20
C LEU A 39 17.99 -7.24 10.34
N VAL A 40 17.72 -7.28 9.03
CA VAL A 40 18.45 -8.13 8.08
C VAL A 40 19.90 -7.66 7.94
N ARG A 41 20.13 -6.36 7.74
CA ARG A 41 21.49 -5.79 7.62
C ARG A 41 22.36 -6.02 8.86
N LYS A 42 21.76 -6.02 10.04
CA LYS A 42 22.45 -6.32 11.30
C LYS A 42 22.64 -7.82 11.57
N GLY A 43 22.10 -8.67 10.71
CA GLY A 43 22.23 -10.12 10.84
C GLY A 43 21.37 -10.75 11.94
N TYR A 44 20.39 -10.02 12.48
CA TYR A 44 19.47 -10.57 13.49
C TYR A 44 18.47 -11.57 12.91
N VAL A 45 18.20 -11.47 11.62
CA VAL A 45 17.33 -12.34 10.85
C VAL A 45 17.89 -12.54 9.45
N LYS A 46 17.48 -13.62 8.79
CA LYS A 46 18.00 -14.00 7.47
C LYS A 46 17.30 -13.28 6.31
N SER A 47 16.04 -12.90 6.48
CA SER A 47 15.24 -12.30 5.44
C SER A 47 14.19 -11.34 5.99
N ARG A 48 13.69 -10.43 5.12
CA ARG A 48 12.56 -9.55 5.46
C ARG A 48 11.29 -10.34 5.79
N ASN A 49 11.02 -11.42 5.07
CA ASN A 49 9.87 -12.28 5.32
C ASN A 49 9.91 -12.84 6.74
N GLU A 50 11.06 -13.33 7.19
CA GLU A 50 11.24 -13.79 8.57
C GLU A 50 10.89 -12.69 9.60
N VAL A 51 11.23 -11.44 9.34
CA VAL A 51 10.88 -10.33 10.24
C VAL A 51 9.37 -10.15 10.35
N PHE A 52 8.67 -10.18 9.22
CA PHE A 52 7.21 -10.02 9.24
C PHE A 52 6.52 -11.24 9.85
N ASP A 53 6.99 -12.45 9.55
CA ASP A 53 6.43 -13.69 10.07
C ASP A 53 6.57 -13.83 11.58
N ARG A 54 7.68 -13.37 12.14
CA ARG A 54 8.01 -13.55 13.56
C ARG A 54 7.72 -12.33 14.44
N TYR A 55 7.87 -11.11 13.90
CA TYR A 55 7.91 -9.91 14.74
C TYR A 55 6.95 -8.80 14.32
N LEU A 56 6.92 -8.40 13.04
CA LEU A 56 6.27 -7.17 12.59
C LEU A 56 4.96 -7.39 11.80
N GLY A 57 4.64 -8.64 11.44
CA GLY A 57 3.37 -8.96 10.77
C GLY A 57 2.16 -8.72 11.66
N ASP A 58 0.98 -8.75 11.08
CA ASP A 58 -0.27 -8.54 11.80
C ASP A 58 -0.40 -9.60 12.91
N SER A 59 -0.79 -9.15 14.09
CA SER A 59 -0.92 -9.98 15.31
C SER A 59 0.41 -10.54 15.87
N LYS A 60 1.57 -10.12 15.36
CA LYS A 60 2.88 -10.53 15.90
C LYS A 60 3.30 -9.65 17.09
N PRO A 61 4.26 -10.11 17.92
CA PRO A 61 4.60 -9.44 19.19
C PRO A 61 5.00 -7.96 19.07
N CYS A 62 5.63 -7.57 17.95
CA CYS A 62 6.07 -6.19 17.72
C CYS A 62 5.10 -5.42 16.82
N TYR A 63 3.95 -5.99 16.49
CA TYR A 63 2.91 -5.30 15.75
C TYR A 63 2.16 -4.32 16.64
N VAL A 64 2.13 -3.07 16.22
CA VAL A 64 1.28 -2.06 16.86
C VAL A 64 0.23 -1.64 15.83
N PRO A 65 -1.04 -1.97 16.08
CA PRO A 65 -2.11 -1.58 15.18
C PRO A 65 -2.17 -0.05 15.09
N ARG A 66 -2.29 0.47 13.87
CA ARG A 66 -2.61 1.88 13.65
C ARG A 66 -4.12 2.04 13.71
N GLU A 67 -4.56 3.15 14.24
CA GLU A 67 -5.92 3.59 14.00
C GLU A 67 -6.09 3.77 12.48
N LYS A 68 -6.91 2.92 11.88
CA LYS A 68 -7.15 2.97 10.43
C LYS A 68 -8.09 4.13 10.16
N MET A 69 -7.67 5.03 9.28
CA MET A 69 -8.55 6.07 8.80
C MET A 69 -9.68 5.43 7.98
N LEU A 70 -10.91 5.78 8.29
CA LEU A 70 -12.06 5.31 7.53
C LEU A 70 -12.04 5.91 6.11
N PRO A 71 -12.47 5.17 5.08
CA PRO A 71 -12.41 5.63 3.69
C PRO A 71 -13.08 6.99 3.47
N GLU A 72 -14.25 7.22 4.06
CA GLU A 72 -14.98 8.48 3.95
C GLU A 72 -14.20 9.68 4.51
N LYS A 73 -13.42 9.46 5.58
CA LYS A 73 -12.55 10.50 6.13
C LYS A 73 -11.36 10.78 5.21
N ALA A 74 -10.78 9.73 4.63
CA ALA A 74 -9.68 9.86 3.68
C ALA A 74 -10.12 10.60 2.41
N ILE A 75 -11.25 10.22 1.83
CA ILE A 75 -11.84 10.88 0.66
C ILE A 75 -12.10 12.37 0.95
N LYS A 76 -12.74 12.66 2.08
CA LYS A 76 -13.01 14.05 2.50
C LYS A 76 -11.73 14.86 2.67
N MET A 77 -10.70 14.27 3.26
CA MET A 77 -9.41 14.93 3.45
C MET A 77 -8.72 15.23 2.12
N ILE A 78 -8.67 14.26 1.20
CA ILE A 78 -8.08 14.45 -0.14
C ILE A 78 -8.79 15.57 -0.87
N LYS A 79 -10.12 15.58 -0.89
CA LYS A 79 -10.92 16.61 -1.55
C LYS A 79 -10.76 17.98 -0.91
N SER A 80 -10.57 18.07 0.40
CA SER A 80 -10.43 19.36 1.12
C SER A 80 -9.16 20.14 0.72
N VAL A 81 -8.18 19.46 0.15
CA VAL A 81 -6.93 20.08 -0.36
C VAL A 81 -6.88 20.11 -1.89
N GLY A 82 -8.02 19.91 -2.56
CA GLY A 82 -8.11 19.92 -4.02
C GLY A 82 -7.61 18.64 -4.71
N GLY A 83 -7.35 17.58 -3.95
CA GLY A 83 -6.92 16.28 -4.50
C GLY A 83 -8.08 15.46 -5.07
N VAL A 84 -7.75 14.52 -5.94
CA VAL A 84 -8.68 13.59 -6.59
C VAL A 84 -8.55 12.22 -5.91
N PRO A 85 -9.56 11.73 -5.16
CA PRO A 85 -9.49 10.43 -4.51
C PRO A 85 -9.73 9.31 -5.50
N VAL A 86 -8.77 8.40 -5.65
CA VAL A 86 -8.81 7.24 -6.52
C VAL A 86 -8.57 5.98 -5.69
N LEU A 87 -9.37 4.92 -5.92
CA LEU A 87 -9.18 3.62 -5.28
C LEU A 87 -8.03 2.87 -5.97
N ALA A 88 -6.96 2.60 -5.24
CA ALA A 88 -5.78 1.91 -5.75
C ALA A 88 -5.98 0.40 -5.81
N HIS A 89 -5.54 -0.24 -6.87
CA HIS A 89 -5.42 -1.69 -7.10
C HIS A 89 -6.52 -2.56 -6.44
N PRO A 90 -7.83 -2.30 -6.71
CA PRO A 90 -8.93 -2.97 -6.00
C PRO A 90 -8.97 -4.49 -6.17
N VAL A 91 -8.50 -5.05 -7.29
CA VAL A 91 -8.43 -6.51 -7.49
C VAL A 91 -7.59 -7.20 -6.43
N LEU A 92 -6.53 -6.54 -5.92
CA LEU A 92 -5.68 -7.09 -4.87
C LEU A 92 -6.35 -7.22 -3.50
N TYR A 93 -7.58 -6.76 -3.36
CA TYR A 93 -8.36 -7.00 -2.14
C TYR A 93 -8.97 -8.41 -2.10
N HIS A 94 -8.90 -9.15 -3.23
CA HIS A 94 -9.42 -10.51 -3.36
C HIS A 94 -10.90 -10.64 -2.92
N MET A 95 -11.68 -9.62 -3.23
CA MET A 95 -13.12 -9.58 -2.96
C MET A 95 -13.89 -10.24 -4.09
N GLY A 96 -14.97 -10.96 -3.76
CA GLY A 96 -15.93 -11.38 -4.79
C GLY A 96 -16.73 -10.19 -5.33
N ASN A 97 -17.34 -10.36 -6.52
CA ASN A 97 -18.04 -9.30 -7.25
C ASN A 97 -19.09 -8.57 -6.42
N GLU A 98 -19.87 -9.28 -5.62
CA GLU A 98 -20.87 -8.67 -4.74
C GLU A 98 -20.25 -7.75 -3.69
N GLN A 99 -19.13 -8.17 -3.09
CA GLN A 99 -18.43 -7.38 -2.08
C GLN A 99 -17.75 -6.17 -2.70
N MET A 100 -17.17 -6.33 -3.92
CA MET A 100 -16.56 -5.25 -4.67
C MET A 100 -17.62 -4.20 -5.04
N ASN A 101 -18.78 -4.61 -5.54
CA ASN A 101 -19.86 -3.69 -5.86
C ASN A 101 -20.34 -2.92 -4.63
N LYS A 102 -20.55 -3.59 -3.49
CA LYS A 102 -20.92 -2.92 -2.22
C LYS A 102 -19.87 -1.90 -1.77
N LEU A 103 -18.58 -2.25 -1.90
CA LEU A 103 -17.48 -1.32 -1.59
C LEU A 103 -17.53 -0.11 -2.52
N MET A 104 -17.68 -0.33 -3.82
CA MET A 104 -17.71 0.76 -4.80
C MET A 104 -18.92 1.67 -4.59
N ASP A 105 -20.09 1.12 -4.34
CA ASP A 105 -21.29 1.91 -4.03
C ASP A 105 -21.09 2.77 -2.79
N TYR A 106 -20.55 2.20 -1.72
CA TYR A 106 -20.18 2.94 -0.52
C TYR A 106 -19.17 4.07 -0.79
N LEU A 107 -18.13 3.81 -1.57
CA LEU A 107 -17.12 4.82 -1.91
C LEU A 107 -17.69 5.93 -2.80
N CYS A 108 -18.59 5.59 -3.72
CA CYS A 108 -19.31 6.56 -4.57
C CYS A 108 -20.19 7.49 -3.73
N GLU A 109 -20.94 6.98 -2.76
CA GLU A 109 -21.74 7.79 -1.84
C GLU A 109 -20.88 8.81 -1.07
N HIS A 110 -19.60 8.48 -0.82
CA HIS A 110 -18.66 9.36 -0.14
C HIS A 110 -17.81 10.23 -1.08
N GLY A 111 -18.02 10.09 -2.39
CA GLY A 111 -17.45 10.94 -3.41
C GLY A 111 -16.05 10.58 -3.87
N ILE A 112 -15.76 9.27 -3.97
CA ILE A 112 -14.60 8.77 -4.72
C ILE A 112 -14.69 9.27 -6.17
N ALA A 113 -13.57 9.62 -6.75
CA ALA A 113 -13.54 10.17 -8.12
C ALA A 113 -13.16 9.15 -9.18
N GLY A 114 -12.44 8.11 -8.81
CA GLY A 114 -11.97 7.11 -9.75
C GLY A 114 -11.48 5.83 -9.10
N LEU A 115 -11.06 4.89 -9.94
CA LEU A 115 -10.39 3.65 -9.52
C LEU A 115 -9.24 3.32 -10.47
N GLU A 116 -8.26 2.58 -9.97
CA GLU A 116 -7.14 2.08 -10.76
C GLU A 116 -7.58 0.80 -11.50
N ALA A 117 -7.80 0.97 -12.81
CA ALA A 117 -8.28 -0.09 -13.68
C ALA A 117 -7.17 -0.79 -14.48
N ILE A 118 -5.98 -0.21 -14.54
CA ILE A 118 -4.82 -0.72 -15.25
C ILE A 118 -3.67 -0.87 -14.27
N TYR A 119 -3.20 -2.10 -14.06
CA TYR A 119 -2.21 -2.39 -13.03
C TYR A 119 -1.29 -3.55 -13.43
N SER A 120 -0.03 -3.52 -12.96
CA SER A 120 1.05 -4.43 -13.38
C SER A 120 0.73 -5.92 -13.36
N THR A 121 -0.08 -6.37 -12.43
CA THR A 121 -0.42 -7.79 -12.25
C THR A 121 -1.84 -8.15 -12.64
N TYR A 122 -2.59 -7.20 -13.19
CA TYR A 122 -3.94 -7.48 -13.66
C TYR A 122 -3.92 -8.33 -14.92
N THR A 123 -4.84 -9.27 -14.99
CA THR A 123 -5.17 -9.93 -16.25
C THR A 123 -6.03 -9.02 -17.12
N MET A 124 -6.12 -9.34 -18.40
CA MET A 124 -7.06 -8.61 -19.29
C MET A 124 -8.51 -8.65 -18.78
N GLY A 125 -8.91 -9.77 -18.12
CA GLY A 125 -10.23 -9.89 -17.50
C GLY A 125 -10.42 -8.92 -16.34
N ASP A 126 -9.41 -8.80 -15.47
CA ASP A 126 -9.43 -7.86 -14.34
C ASP A 126 -9.55 -6.41 -14.82
N GLU A 127 -8.77 -6.04 -15.84
CA GLU A 127 -8.85 -4.69 -16.42
C GLU A 127 -10.22 -4.38 -17.02
N LEU A 128 -10.78 -5.32 -17.78
CA LEU A 128 -12.11 -5.16 -18.36
C LEU A 128 -13.19 -5.01 -17.28
N GLU A 129 -13.12 -5.80 -16.23
CA GLU A 129 -14.04 -5.72 -15.09
C GLU A 129 -13.92 -4.38 -14.37
N MET A 130 -12.70 -3.92 -14.07
CA MET A 130 -12.50 -2.62 -13.40
C MET A 130 -12.94 -1.46 -14.28
N LYS A 131 -12.66 -1.49 -15.57
CA LYS A 131 -13.16 -0.50 -16.55
C LYS A 131 -14.69 -0.50 -16.64
N HIS A 132 -15.32 -1.68 -16.57
CA HIS A 132 -16.78 -1.80 -16.54
C HIS A 132 -17.37 -1.18 -15.27
N ILE A 133 -16.84 -1.52 -14.09
CA ILE A 133 -17.25 -0.93 -12.81
C ILE A 133 -17.13 0.60 -12.81
N ALA A 134 -16.03 1.11 -13.36
CA ALA A 134 -15.81 2.57 -13.47
C ALA A 134 -16.87 3.22 -14.40
N LYS A 135 -17.12 2.62 -15.53
CA LYS A 135 -18.10 3.11 -16.51
C LYS A 135 -19.52 3.15 -15.95
N GLU A 136 -19.95 2.07 -15.27
CA GLU A 136 -21.30 2.00 -14.67
C GLU A 136 -21.52 3.09 -13.61
N ARG A 137 -20.48 3.51 -12.92
CA ARG A 137 -20.53 4.50 -11.84
C ARG A 137 -20.04 5.89 -12.23
N ASN A 138 -19.76 6.09 -13.53
CA ASN A 138 -19.21 7.34 -14.05
C ASN A 138 -17.95 7.81 -13.30
N LEU A 139 -17.06 6.87 -13.01
CA LEU A 139 -15.79 7.11 -12.35
C LEU A 139 -14.67 7.29 -13.37
N LEU A 140 -13.67 8.10 -13.00
CA LEU A 140 -12.40 8.17 -13.71
C LEU A 140 -11.65 6.83 -13.57
N ILE A 141 -10.84 6.52 -14.56
CA ILE A 141 -9.90 5.41 -14.46
C ILE A 141 -8.48 5.94 -14.35
N SER A 142 -7.63 5.19 -13.67
CA SER A 142 -6.20 5.44 -13.62
C SER A 142 -5.44 4.13 -13.86
N GLY A 143 -4.14 4.26 -14.04
CA GLY A 143 -3.27 3.10 -14.15
C GLY A 143 -1.87 3.40 -13.67
N GLY A 144 -1.14 2.34 -13.30
CA GLY A 144 0.23 2.48 -12.84
C GLY A 144 0.93 1.15 -12.62
N SER A 145 2.28 1.22 -12.57
CA SER A 145 3.12 0.05 -12.32
C SER A 145 3.19 -0.36 -10.86
N ASP A 146 2.87 0.53 -9.93
CA ASP A 146 3.10 0.35 -8.50
C ASP A 146 4.56 0.02 -8.17
N TYR A 147 5.47 0.70 -8.88
CA TYR A 147 6.90 0.55 -8.72
C TYR A 147 7.36 0.97 -7.33
N HIS A 148 8.15 0.11 -6.67
CA HIS A 148 8.66 0.34 -5.33
C HIS A 148 10.18 0.11 -5.22
N GLY A 149 10.91 0.24 -6.33
CA GLY A 149 12.35 0.02 -6.38
C GLY A 149 12.74 -1.38 -5.90
N ALA A 150 13.81 -1.46 -5.12
CA ALA A 150 14.31 -2.72 -4.57
C ALA A 150 13.31 -3.48 -3.66
N ASN A 151 12.20 -2.87 -3.26
CA ASN A 151 11.16 -3.55 -2.47
C ASN A 151 10.26 -4.44 -3.33
N LYS A 152 10.15 -4.14 -4.63
CA LYS A 152 9.44 -4.94 -5.65
C LYS A 152 10.33 -5.06 -6.88
N PRO A 153 11.38 -5.92 -6.83
CA PRO A 153 12.41 -5.97 -7.88
C PRO A 153 11.88 -6.45 -9.24
N ASP A 154 10.75 -7.16 -9.24
CA ASP A 154 10.13 -7.71 -10.46
C ASP A 154 9.17 -6.72 -11.15
N ILE A 155 9.00 -5.52 -10.58
CA ILE A 155 8.13 -4.47 -11.12
C ILE A 155 9.00 -3.31 -11.61
N GLU A 156 8.94 -3.02 -12.91
CA GLU A 156 9.65 -1.90 -13.52
C GLU A 156 8.81 -0.62 -13.56
N LEU A 157 9.48 0.51 -13.51
CA LEU A 157 8.82 1.81 -13.62
C LEU A 157 8.21 1.96 -15.04
N GLY A 158 6.91 2.22 -15.08
CA GLY A 158 6.16 2.44 -16.32
C GLY A 158 5.72 1.18 -17.05
N THR A 159 6.52 0.13 -17.07
CA THR A 159 6.23 -1.12 -17.80
C THR A 159 5.72 -2.24 -16.92
N GLY A 160 5.75 -2.07 -15.59
CA GLY A 160 5.27 -3.07 -14.64
C GLY A 160 6.04 -4.38 -14.76
N CYS A 161 5.31 -5.47 -15.04
CA CYS A 161 5.88 -6.79 -15.34
C CYS A 161 6.25 -6.94 -16.83
N GLY A 162 6.47 -5.85 -17.57
CA GLY A 162 6.90 -5.85 -18.97
C GLY A 162 5.78 -5.74 -20.02
N HIS A 163 4.52 -5.68 -19.60
CA HIS A 163 3.36 -5.60 -20.52
C HIS A 163 2.35 -4.51 -20.16
N LEU A 164 2.64 -3.74 -19.12
CA LEU A 164 1.77 -2.63 -18.71
C LEU A 164 1.79 -1.53 -19.76
N PHE A 165 0.62 -1.09 -20.17
CA PHE A 165 0.42 0.09 -21.00
C PHE A 165 -0.71 0.94 -20.42
N VAL A 166 -0.38 2.16 -20.02
CA VAL A 166 -1.36 3.15 -19.56
C VAL A 166 -1.46 4.22 -20.63
N PRO A 167 -2.61 4.35 -21.30
CA PRO A 167 -2.82 5.39 -22.30
C PRO A 167 -2.71 6.80 -21.73
N GLU A 168 -2.27 7.75 -22.54
CA GLU A 168 -2.09 9.16 -22.11
C GLU A 168 -3.43 9.88 -21.89
N GLU A 169 -4.50 9.38 -22.53
CA GLU A 169 -5.85 9.96 -22.47
C GLU A 169 -6.67 9.56 -21.22
N ILE A 170 -6.04 8.88 -20.27
CA ILE A 170 -6.68 8.44 -19.01
C ILE A 170 -6.57 9.51 -17.92
#